data_2714e5782713e616387b0405bc2509ab
#
_entry.id   2714e5782713e616387b0405bc2509ab
#
_cell.length_a   1.000
_cell.length_b   1.000
_cell.length_c   1.000
_cell.angle_alpha   90.00
_cell.angle_beta   90.00
_cell.angle_gamma   90.00
#
_symmetry.space_group_name_H-M   'P 1'
#
loop_
_entity.id
_entity.type
_entity.pdbx_description
1 polymer ?
#
loop_
_entity_poly.entity_id
_entity_poly.type
_entity_poly.pdbx_seq_one_letter_code
_entity_poly.pdbx_strand_id
1 'polypeptide(L)'
;MPSTAADDDLIKRATTGDRSAFDQLVGPLVDQGFRLAYGMLHDREAAEDAVQEAAVRSWRKLGNLRPGTEMRPWFLAIVANQCRTTARGRWWSVLRLEPPVGSAAAGFEDQYVRGADVRAALLKLAPEHREVLVLHYYLDLPLNEVAAIAGIPIGTVKSRINRGISAMRPFFEPMEAFT
;
A
#
# COMPACT_ATOMS: atom_id res chain seq x y z
N MET A 1 -9.25 -11.59 -10.17
CA MET A 1 -9.47 -13.00 -10.60
C MET A 1 -10.23 -13.67 -9.49
N PRO A 2 -11.38 -14.32 -9.74
CA PRO A 2 -12.09 -15.07 -8.71
C PRO A 2 -11.17 -16.14 -8.12
N SER A 3 -11.37 -16.44 -6.83
CA SER A 3 -10.68 -17.53 -6.14
C SER A 3 -10.81 -18.81 -6.98
N THR A 4 -9.69 -19.48 -7.19
CA THR A 4 -9.72 -20.77 -7.92
C THR A 4 -10.08 -21.88 -6.95
N ALA A 5 -10.56 -23.02 -7.46
CA ALA A 5 -10.81 -24.20 -6.62
C ALA A 5 -9.54 -24.64 -5.85
N ALA A 6 -8.35 -24.36 -6.42
CA ALA A 6 -7.06 -24.60 -5.76
C ALA A 6 -6.85 -23.66 -4.56
N ASP A 7 -7.23 -22.38 -4.67
CA ASP A 7 -7.14 -21.44 -3.56
C ASP A 7 -8.08 -21.82 -2.42
N ASP A 8 -9.27 -22.33 -2.73
CA ASP A 8 -10.23 -22.77 -1.71
C ASP A 8 -9.72 -23.99 -0.91
N ASP A 9 -9.01 -24.92 -1.56
CA ASP A 9 -8.33 -26.03 -0.87
C ASP A 9 -7.19 -25.54 0.03
N LEU A 10 -6.34 -24.67 -0.49
CA LEU A 10 -5.26 -24.06 0.29
C LEU A 10 -5.80 -23.28 1.48
N ILE A 11 -6.88 -22.51 1.32
CA ILE A 11 -7.55 -21.79 2.42
C ILE A 11 -8.01 -22.76 3.51
N LYS A 12 -8.68 -23.87 3.12
CA LYS A 12 -9.14 -24.89 4.09
C LYS A 12 -7.98 -25.50 4.86
N ARG A 13 -6.91 -25.90 4.17
CA ARG A 13 -5.71 -26.48 4.82
C ARG A 13 -5.03 -25.47 5.75
N ALA A 14 -4.83 -24.24 5.29
CA ALA A 14 -4.23 -23.19 6.11
C ALA A 14 -5.09 -22.87 7.34
N THR A 15 -6.42 -22.91 7.24
CA THR A 15 -7.35 -22.72 8.35
C THR A 15 -7.21 -23.80 9.43
N THR A 16 -6.79 -25.03 9.06
CA THR A 16 -6.50 -26.11 10.01
C THR A 16 -5.07 -26.11 10.54
N GLY A 17 -4.28 -25.06 10.21
CA GLY A 17 -2.93 -24.86 10.74
C GLY A 17 -1.80 -25.27 9.80
N ASP A 18 -2.10 -25.61 8.54
CA ASP A 18 -1.08 -25.91 7.52
C ASP A 18 -0.36 -24.63 7.07
N ARG A 19 0.85 -24.41 7.63
CA ARG A 19 1.68 -23.25 7.29
C ARG A 19 2.12 -23.25 5.83
N SER A 20 2.39 -24.41 5.25
CA SER A 20 2.81 -24.51 3.85
C SER A 20 1.69 -24.07 2.90
N ALA A 21 0.43 -24.39 3.22
CA ALA A 21 -0.72 -23.90 2.46
C ALA A 21 -0.87 -22.37 2.57
N PHE A 22 -0.63 -21.80 3.75
CA PHE A 22 -0.64 -20.36 3.94
C PHE A 22 0.48 -19.67 3.14
N ASP A 23 1.69 -20.19 3.19
CA ASP A 23 2.83 -19.65 2.45
C ASP A 23 2.59 -19.67 0.92
N GLN A 24 1.89 -20.69 0.42
CA GLN A 24 1.49 -20.75 -0.98
C GLN A 24 0.42 -19.69 -1.34
N LEU A 25 -0.46 -19.34 -0.42
CA LEU A 25 -1.49 -18.31 -0.62
C LEU A 25 -0.94 -16.88 -0.53
N VAL A 26 -0.10 -16.62 0.46
CA VAL A 26 0.34 -15.26 0.81
C VAL A 26 1.71 -14.94 0.25
N GLY A 27 2.60 -15.92 0.13
CA GLY A 27 3.96 -15.74 -0.38
C GLY A 27 4.04 -14.96 -1.70
N PRO A 28 3.25 -15.33 -2.73
CA PRO A 28 3.23 -14.59 -4.00
C PRO A 28 2.76 -13.12 -3.89
N LEU A 29 2.09 -12.77 -2.78
CA LEU A 29 1.53 -11.44 -2.55
C LEU A 29 2.45 -10.53 -1.72
N VAL A 30 3.50 -11.08 -1.10
CA VAL A 30 4.40 -10.35 -0.19
C VAL A 30 5.09 -9.20 -0.91
N ASP A 31 5.63 -9.43 -2.11
CA ASP A 31 6.29 -8.37 -2.89
C ASP A 31 5.32 -7.23 -3.26
N GLN A 32 4.09 -7.58 -3.62
CA GLN A 32 3.07 -6.58 -3.92
C GLN A 32 2.66 -5.82 -2.67
N GLY A 33 2.56 -6.52 -1.53
CA GLY A 33 2.34 -5.91 -0.21
C GLY A 33 3.46 -4.96 0.18
N PHE A 34 4.72 -5.34 -0.05
CA PHE A 34 5.88 -4.48 0.22
C PHE A 34 5.86 -3.23 -0.68
N ARG A 35 5.60 -3.38 -1.97
CA ARG A 35 5.47 -2.24 -2.88
C ARG A 35 4.37 -1.28 -2.44
N LEU A 36 3.21 -1.78 -2.00
CA LEU A 36 2.14 -0.98 -1.42
C LEU A 36 2.62 -0.23 -0.18
N ALA A 37 3.19 -0.95 0.78
CA ALA A 37 3.64 -0.38 2.04
C ALA A 37 4.74 0.67 1.82
N TYR A 38 5.72 0.40 0.97
CA TYR A 38 6.77 1.35 0.63
C TYR A 38 6.22 2.59 -0.09
N GLY A 39 5.27 2.42 -1.02
CA GLY A 39 4.59 3.55 -1.68
C GLY A 39 3.79 4.43 -0.71
N MET A 40 3.22 3.83 0.35
CA MET A 40 2.47 4.57 1.38
C MET A 40 3.36 5.24 2.43
N LEU A 41 4.41 4.55 2.92
CA LEU A 41 5.21 4.96 4.07
C LEU A 41 6.52 5.65 3.69
N HIS A 42 7.07 5.37 2.50
CA HIS A 42 8.35 5.86 1.98
C HIS A 42 9.55 5.59 2.91
N ASP A 43 9.44 4.55 3.70
CA ASP A 43 10.43 4.07 4.64
C ASP A 43 10.50 2.55 4.49
N ARG A 44 11.69 2.05 4.18
CA ARG A 44 11.89 0.64 3.86
C ARG A 44 11.64 -0.25 5.07
N GLU A 45 12.22 0.12 6.22
CA GLU A 45 12.09 -0.64 7.46
C GLU A 45 10.63 -0.68 7.93
N ALA A 46 9.96 0.47 7.95
CA ALA A 46 8.54 0.54 8.28
C ALA A 46 7.65 -0.22 7.29
N ALA A 47 8.04 -0.31 6.02
CA ALA A 47 7.31 -1.10 5.02
C ALA A 47 7.50 -2.61 5.25
N GLU A 48 8.72 -3.06 5.53
CA GLU A 48 9.03 -4.44 5.88
C GLU A 48 8.25 -4.88 7.12
N ASP A 49 8.28 -4.08 8.19
CA ASP A 49 7.53 -4.31 9.42
C ASP A 49 6.02 -4.37 9.18
N ALA A 50 5.48 -3.45 8.37
CA ALA A 50 4.05 -3.42 8.05
C ALA A 50 3.59 -4.68 7.31
N VAL A 51 4.41 -5.21 6.39
CA VAL A 51 4.11 -6.45 5.65
C VAL A 51 4.21 -7.67 6.56
N GLN A 52 5.24 -7.75 7.41
CA GLN A 52 5.39 -8.84 8.38
C GLN A 52 4.20 -8.90 9.34
N GLU A 53 3.82 -7.77 9.92
CA GLU A 53 2.65 -7.69 10.81
C GLU A 53 1.36 -8.02 10.06
N ALA A 54 1.23 -7.59 8.80
CA ALA A 54 0.09 -7.95 7.96
C ALA A 54 0.02 -9.45 7.69
N ALA A 55 1.15 -10.13 7.45
CA ALA A 55 1.20 -11.58 7.28
C ALA A 55 0.75 -12.32 8.56
N VAL A 56 1.24 -11.89 9.73
CA VAL A 56 0.82 -12.45 11.03
C VAL A 56 -0.67 -12.24 11.26
N ARG A 57 -1.20 -11.06 10.95
CA ARG A 57 -2.65 -10.76 11.08
C ARG A 57 -3.48 -11.57 10.09
N SER A 58 -2.97 -11.79 8.88
CA SER A 58 -3.62 -12.62 7.87
C SER A 58 -3.73 -14.05 8.35
N TRP A 59 -2.67 -14.64 8.90
CA TRP A 59 -2.72 -15.96 9.51
C TRP A 59 -3.81 -16.09 10.57
N ARG A 60 -3.89 -15.11 11.49
CA ARG A 60 -4.88 -15.12 12.59
C ARG A 60 -6.32 -14.93 12.10
N LYS A 61 -6.52 -14.24 10.97
CA LYS A 61 -7.84 -13.91 10.42
C LYS A 61 -8.33 -14.89 9.37
N LEU A 62 -7.47 -15.80 8.91
CA LEU A 62 -7.79 -16.72 7.82
C LEU A 62 -9.03 -17.56 8.11
N GLY A 63 -9.20 -18.01 9.36
CA GLY A 63 -10.36 -18.80 9.80
C GLY A 63 -11.72 -18.08 9.72
N ASN A 64 -11.69 -16.74 9.59
CA ASN A 64 -12.89 -15.92 9.41
C ASN A 64 -13.12 -15.50 7.95
N LEU A 65 -12.33 -16.04 7.03
CA LEU A 65 -12.43 -15.71 5.61
C LEU A 65 -13.74 -16.28 5.06
N ARG A 66 -14.48 -15.43 4.32
CA ARG A 66 -15.70 -15.89 3.66
C ARG A 66 -15.34 -16.74 2.43
N PRO A 67 -16.09 -17.81 2.14
CA PRO A 67 -15.91 -18.56 0.91
C PRO A 67 -15.93 -17.64 -0.32
N GLY A 68 -15.03 -17.88 -1.27
CA GLY A 68 -14.92 -17.08 -2.49
C GLY A 68 -14.21 -15.72 -2.31
N THR A 69 -13.63 -15.43 -1.14
CA THR A 69 -12.83 -14.22 -0.95
C THR A 69 -11.55 -14.29 -1.77
N GLU A 70 -11.32 -13.27 -2.60
CA GLU A 70 -10.06 -13.15 -3.36
C GLU A 70 -8.91 -12.79 -2.42
N MET A 71 -7.84 -13.61 -2.43
CA MET A 71 -6.71 -13.48 -1.51
C MET A 71 -5.95 -12.17 -1.71
N ARG A 72 -5.74 -11.73 -2.95
CA ARG A 72 -4.97 -10.53 -3.25
C ARG A 72 -5.58 -9.26 -2.63
N PRO A 73 -6.82 -8.85 -2.96
CA PRO A 73 -7.40 -7.66 -2.35
C PRO A 73 -7.58 -7.79 -0.83
N TRP A 74 -7.85 -8.98 -0.32
CA TRP A 74 -7.96 -9.21 1.11
C TRP A 74 -6.63 -9.00 1.84
N PHE A 75 -5.53 -9.59 1.34
CA PHE A 75 -4.20 -9.40 1.94
C PHE A 75 -3.73 -7.96 1.84
N LEU A 76 -3.87 -7.34 0.65
CA LEU A 76 -3.48 -5.94 0.45
C LEU A 76 -4.30 -4.97 1.31
N ALA A 77 -5.57 -5.27 1.60
CA ALA A 77 -6.38 -4.48 2.54
C ALA A 77 -5.81 -4.55 3.97
N ILE A 78 -5.28 -5.70 4.39
CA ILE A 78 -4.62 -5.85 5.70
C ILE A 78 -3.31 -5.04 5.72
N VAL A 79 -2.50 -5.11 4.65
CA VAL A 79 -1.27 -4.30 4.51
C VAL A 79 -1.59 -2.81 4.54
N ALA A 80 -2.55 -2.34 3.73
CA ALA A 80 -2.96 -0.94 3.70
C ALA A 80 -3.43 -0.44 5.07
N ASN A 81 -4.20 -1.27 5.80
CA ASN A 81 -4.65 -0.93 7.15
C ASN A 81 -3.49 -0.84 8.14
N GLN A 82 -2.48 -1.71 8.02
CA GLN A 82 -1.28 -1.65 8.83
C GLN A 82 -0.49 -0.36 8.54
N CYS A 83 -0.31 0.00 7.26
CA CYS A 83 0.34 1.24 6.87
C CYS A 83 -0.37 2.48 7.43
N ARG A 84 -1.71 2.51 7.38
CA ARG A 84 -2.50 3.60 7.98
C ARG A 84 -2.29 3.70 9.49
N THR A 85 -2.15 2.58 10.17
CA THR A 85 -1.89 2.54 11.62
C THR A 85 -0.49 3.06 11.94
N THR A 86 0.53 2.59 11.21
CA THR A 86 1.93 3.04 11.33
C THR A 86 2.06 4.55 11.06
N ALA A 87 1.44 5.05 9.98
CA ALA A 87 1.46 6.46 9.64
C ALA A 87 0.83 7.34 10.73
N ARG A 88 -0.28 6.91 11.33
CA ARG A 88 -0.92 7.61 12.46
C ARG A 88 -0.02 7.62 13.70
N GLY A 89 0.59 6.48 14.02
CA GLY A 89 1.52 6.39 15.17
C GLY A 89 2.71 7.35 15.01
N ARG A 90 3.30 7.42 13.81
CA ARG A 90 4.40 8.35 13.49
C ARG A 90 3.95 9.83 13.57
N TRP A 91 2.76 10.15 13.11
CA TRP A 91 2.20 11.50 13.24
C TRP A 91 2.12 11.95 14.71
N TRP A 92 1.65 11.08 15.60
CA TRP A 92 1.58 11.36 17.03
C TRP A 92 2.96 11.47 17.70
N SER A 93 3.97 10.74 17.21
CA SER A 93 5.34 10.87 17.73
C SER A 93 6.01 12.15 17.27
N VAL A 94 5.79 12.58 16.02
CA VAL A 94 6.30 13.85 15.48
C VAL A 94 5.69 15.06 16.19
N LEU A 95 4.42 14.99 16.56
CA LEU A 95 3.78 16.06 17.35
C LEU A 95 4.34 16.19 18.78
N ARG A 96 5.05 15.17 19.28
CA ARG A 96 5.66 15.15 20.62
C ARG A 96 7.17 15.36 20.63
N LEU A 97 7.84 15.23 19.48
CA LEU A 97 9.29 15.34 19.34
C LEU A 97 9.60 16.11 18.05
N GLU A 98 10.68 16.89 18.06
CA GLU A 98 11.17 17.64 16.89
C GLU A 98 11.29 16.76 15.62
N PRO A 99 11.11 17.34 14.42
CA PRO A 99 11.06 16.55 13.18
C PRO A 99 12.37 15.78 12.97
N PRO A 100 12.32 14.49 12.64
CA PRO A 100 13.50 13.74 12.27
C PRO A 100 14.07 14.31 10.96
N VAL A 101 15.33 14.72 11.00
CA VAL A 101 16.12 15.10 9.83
C VAL A 101 16.16 13.91 8.88
N GLY A 102 15.79 14.16 7.62
CA GLY A 102 15.59 13.11 6.62
C GLY A 102 16.82 12.23 6.41
N SER A 103 16.61 10.93 6.44
CA SER A 103 17.54 9.95 5.88
C SER A 103 17.28 9.83 4.39
N ALA A 104 18.10 10.51 3.59
CA ALA A 104 18.19 10.27 2.16
C ALA A 104 19.00 8.98 1.95
N ALA A 105 18.33 7.89 1.60
CA ALA A 105 19.02 6.70 1.10
C ALA A 105 19.50 6.99 -0.33
N ALA A 106 20.81 7.21 -0.48
CA ALA A 106 21.50 7.33 -1.75
C ALA A 106 21.58 5.97 -2.46
N GLY A 107 21.41 5.96 -3.78
CA GLY A 107 21.85 4.88 -4.64
C GLY A 107 20.91 4.58 -5.82
N PHE A 108 21.40 4.90 -6.97
CA PHE A 108 21.06 4.58 -8.40
C PHE A 108 20.64 5.79 -9.22
N GLU A 109 21.59 6.26 -10.04
CA GLU A 109 21.50 7.46 -10.85
C GLU A 109 20.84 7.20 -12.23
N ASP A 110 20.19 8.23 -12.76
CA ASP A 110 19.69 8.53 -14.11
C ASP A 110 18.24 8.18 -14.52
N GLN A 111 17.59 7.15 -14.03
CA GLN A 111 16.11 7.10 -14.08
C GLN A 111 15.50 7.81 -12.84
N TYR A 112 16.35 8.30 -12.01
CA TYR A 112 16.14 8.72 -10.63
C TYR A 112 15.62 10.14 -10.45
N VAL A 113 15.96 11.08 -11.34
CA VAL A 113 15.55 12.48 -11.14
C VAL A 113 14.03 12.60 -11.19
N ARG A 114 13.37 11.99 -12.18
CA ARG A 114 11.90 11.98 -12.28
C ARG A 114 11.24 11.14 -11.17
N GLY A 115 11.86 10.04 -10.78
CA GLY A 115 11.35 9.19 -9.70
C GLY A 115 11.46 9.84 -8.31
N ALA A 116 12.51 10.61 -8.06
CA ALA A 116 12.69 11.37 -6.82
C ALA A 116 11.63 12.48 -6.69
N ASP A 117 11.33 13.18 -7.79
CA ASP A 117 10.32 14.24 -7.83
C ASP A 117 8.92 13.68 -7.60
N VAL A 118 8.55 12.56 -8.25
CA VAL A 118 7.27 11.88 -8.02
C VAL A 118 7.15 11.41 -6.56
N ARG A 119 8.22 10.86 -6.00
CA ARG A 119 8.25 10.41 -4.61
C ARG A 119 8.07 11.58 -3.64
N ALA A 120 8.79 12.67 -3.84
CA ALA A 120 8.67 13.88 -3.04
C ALA A 120 7.25 14.49 -3.13
N ALA A 121 6.65 14.49 -4.31
CA ALA A 121 5.29 14.94 -4.52
C ALA A 121 4.27 14.03 -3.81
N LEU A 122 4.43 12.70 -3.91
CA LEU A 122 3.56 11.74 -3.20
C LEU A 122 3.60 11.92 -1.69
N LEU A 123 4.78 12.22 -1.10
CA LEU A 123 4.93 12.46 0.34
C LEU A 123 4.13 13.67 0.84
N LYS A 124 3.91 14.67 -0.02
CA LYS A 124 3.14 15.87 0.33
C LYS A 124 1.63 15.67 0.23
N LEU A 125 1.18 14.56 -0.37
CA LEU A 125 -0.24 14.26 -0.43
C LEU A 125 -0.79 13.81 0.93
N ALA A 126 -2.07 14.12 1.15
CA ALA A 126 -2.83 13.49 2.23
C ALA A 126 -2.78 11.96 2.07
N PRO A 127 -2.63 11.19 3.18
CA PRO A 127 -2.45 9.74 3.13
C PRO A 127 -3.50 9.00 2.30
N GLU A 128 -4.76 9.44 2.37
CA GLU A 128 -5.88 8.85 1.62
C GLU A 128 -5.81 9.08 0.10
N HIS A 129 -5.21 10.18 -0.35
CA HIS A 129 -4.97 10.44 -1.78
C HIS A 129 -3.77 9.62 -2.27
N ARG A 130 -2.70 9.56 -1.47
CA ARG A 130 -1.51 8.76 -1.77
C ARG A 130 -1.85 7.29 -1.91
N GLU A 131 -2.62 6.73 -0.99
CA GLU A 131 -3.05 5.33 -0.99
C GLU A 131 -3.70 4.93 -2.31
N VAL A 132 -4.70 5.66 -2.77
CA VAL A 132 -5.41 5.32 -4.01
C VAL A 132 -4.55 5.50 -5.26
N LEU A 133 -3.62 6.46 -5.26
CA LEU A 133 -2.66 6.63 -6.36
C LEU A 133 -1.65 5.50 -6.41
N VAL A 134 -1.12 5.06 -5.27
CA VAL A 134 -0.21 3.92 -5.19
C VAL A 134 -0.91 2.64 -5.64
N LEU A 135 -2.13 2.38 -5.16
CA LEU A 135 -2.89 1.20 -5.55
C LEU A 135 -3.20 1.19 -7.05
N HIS A 136 -3.66 2.31 -7.60
CA HIS A 136 -4.11 2.36 -8.99
C HIS A 136 -2.96 2.45 -10.00
N TYR A 137 -2.01 3.40 -9.80
CA TYR A 137 -0.96 3.68 -10.78
C TYR A 137 0.34 2.91 -10.54
N TYR A 138 0.71 2.67 -9.29
CA TYR A 138 1.98 1.98 -9.00
C TYR A 138 1.83 0.46 -8.94
N LEU A 139 0.69 -0.03 -8.46
CA LEU A 139 0.38 -1.46 -8.45
C LEU A 139 -0.51 -1.91 -9.62
N ASP A 140 -0.93 -0.99 -10.49
CA ASP A 140 -1.77 -1.24 -11.66
C ASP A 140 -3.07 -2.00 -11.34
N LEU A 141 -3.73 -1.59 -10.24
CA LEU A 141 -4.97 -2.23 -9.82
C LEU A 141 -6.20 -1.54 -10.42
N PRO A 142 -7.20 -2.30 -10.86
CA PRO A 142 -8.45 -1.73 -11.34
C PRO A 142 -9.22 -1.07 -10.18
N LEU A 143 -10.05 -0.06 -10.52
CA LEU A 143 -10.74 0.78 -9.53
C LEU A 143 -11.62 0.02 -8.54
N ASN A 144 -12.20 -1.10 -8.96
CA ASN A 144 -13.00 -1.96 -8.08
C ASN A 144 -12.14 -2.65 -7.01
N GLU A 145 -10.92 -3.09 -7.36
CA GLU A 145 -9.98 -3.66 -6.38
C GLU A 145 -9.44 -2.56 -5.44
N VAL A 146 -9.10 -1.39 -5.98
CA VAL A 146 -8.72 -0.23 -5.15
C VAL A 146 -9.81 0.10 -4.13
N ALA A 147 -11.08 0.10 -4.55
CA ALA A 147 -12.22 0.33 -3.67
C ALA A 147 -12.33 -0.74 -2.56
N ALA A 148 -12.14 -2.01 -2.92
CA ALA A 148 -12.17 -3.13 -1.97
C ALA A 148 -11.00 -3.03 -0.95
N ILE A 149 -9.78 -2.74 -1.42
CA ILE A 149 -8.58 -2.62 -0.56
C ILE A 149 -8.68 -1.41 0.37
N ALA A 150 -9.06 -0.26 -0.17
CA ALA A 150 -9.19 0.98 0.61
C ALA A 150 -10.43 0.99 1.53
N GLY A 151 -11.40 0.10 1.30
CA GLY A 151 -12.66 0.02 2.05
C GLY A 151 -13.58 1.21 1.82
N ILE A 152 -13.61 1.77 0.60
CA ILE A 152 -14.38 2.97 0.22
C ILE A 152 -15.14 2.74 -1.09
N PRO A 153 -16.26 3.48 -1.34
CA PRO A 153 -16.97 3.40 -2.60
C PRO A 153 -16.11 3.80 -3.80
N ILE A 154 -16.35 3.16 -4.96
CA ILE A 154 -15.59 3.44 -6.21
C ILE A 154 -15.68 4.92 -6.65
N GLY A 155 -16.81 5.58 -6.39
CA GLY A 155 -16.94 7.02 -6.63
C GLY A 155 -15.98 7.85 -5.77
N THR A 156 -15.75 7.43 -4.53
CA THR A 156 -14.78 8.05 -3.62
C THR A 156 -13.34 7.78 -4.09
N VAL A 157 -13.04 6.59 -4.61
CA VAL A 157 -11.74 6.28 -5.23
C VAL A 157 -11.46 7.26 -6.35
N LYS A 158 -12.39 7.41 -7.32
CA LYS A 158 -12.25 8.33 -8.45
C LYS A 158 -12.02 9.78 -7.99
N SER A 159 -12.78 10.25 -7.01
CA SER A 159 -12.62 11.63 -6.49
C SER A 159 -11.29 11.82 -5.76
N ARG A 160 -10.80 10.82 -5.01
CA ARG A 160 -9.49 10.87 -4.35
C ARG A 160 -8.34 10.84 -5.35
N ILE A 161 -8.44 10.03 -6.41
CA ILE A 161 -7.45 10.00 -7.50
C ILE A 161 -7.37 11.39 -8.15
N ASN A 162 -8.49 11.97 -8.55
CA ASN A 162 -8.52 13.29 -9.21
C ASN A 162 -7.92 14.38 -8.31
N ARG A 163 -8.26 14.39 -7.02
CA ARG A 163 -7.69 15.35 -6.06
C ARG A 163 -6.19 15.12 -5.86
N GLY A 164 -5.75 13.86 -5.78
CA GLY A 164 -4.33 13.53 -5.66
C GLY A 164 -3.53 13.99 -6.87
N ILE A 165 -4.01 13.71 -8.09
CA ILE A 165 -3.36 14.17 -9.33
C ILE A 165 -3.32 15.71 -9.38
N SER A 166 -4.42 16.40 -9.07
CA SER A 166 -4.47 17.86 -9.04
C SER A 166 -3.49 18.45 -8.04
N ALA A 167 -3.34 17.82 -6.87
CA ALA A 167 -2.39 18.26 -5.84
C ALA A 167 -0.93 17.97 -6.22
N MET A 168 -0.67 17.00 -7.11
CA MET A 168 0.68 16.71 -7.61
C MET A 168 1.10 17.62 -8.77
N ARG A 169 0.15 18.18 -9.53
CA ARG A 169 0.43 18.97 -10.74
C ARG A 169 1.48 20.07 -10.54
N PRO A 170 1.44 20.90 -9.46
CA PRO A 170 2.43 21.97 -9.26
C PRO A 170 3.88 21.50 -9.14
N PHE A 171 4.12 20.20 -8.84
CA PHE A 171 5.47 19.65 -8.71
C PHE A 171 6.08 19.25 -10.07
N PHE A 172 5.28 19.26 -11.14
CA PHE A 172 5.71 18.85 -12.48
C PHE A 172 5.53 19.95 -13.54
N GLU A 173 4.85 21.04 -13.20
CA GLU A 173 4.81 22.21 -14.06
C GLU A 173 6.16 22.93 -13.95
N PRO A 174 6.84 23.26 -15.07
CA PRO A 174 8.02 24.09 -15.02
C PRO A 174 7.62 25.41 -14.34
N MET A 175 8.39 25.83 -13.34
CA MET A 175 8.29 27.18 -12.81
C MET A 175 8.54 28.14 -13.98
N GLU A 176 7.46 28.75 -14.52
CA GLU A 176 7.64 29.85 -15.45
C GLU A 176 8.47 30.89 -14.73
N ALA A 177 9.69 31.10 -15.23
CA ALA A 177 10.57 32.13 -14.73
C ALA A 177 9.79 33.46 -14.83
N PHE A 178 9.51 34.05 -13.70
CA PHE A 178 9.08 35.45 -13.66
C PHE A 178 10.16 36.28 -14.32
N THR A 179 9.88 36.74 -15.55
CA THR A 179 10.66 37.74 -16.27
C THR A 179 10.14 39.12 -15.82
#